data_566340d840aa2cef848349e4a14ac8a6
#
_entry.id   566340d840aa2cef848349e4a14ac8a6
#
_cell.length_a   1.000
_cell.length_b   1.000
_cell.length_c   1.000
_cell.angle_alpha   90.00
_cell.angle_beta   90.00
_cell.angle_gamma   90.00
#
_symmetry.space_group_name_H-M   'P 1'
#
loop_
_entity.id
_entity.type
_entity.pdbx_description
1 polymer ?
#
loop_
_entity_poly.entity_id
_entity_poly.type
_entity_poly.pdbx_seq_one_letter_code
_entity_poly.pdbx_strand_id
1 'polypeptide(L)'
;FYPRNAIVYRAEDNYPDLDSLKGKKIAYVFGTNYQQVAESVEGAETVGIQGSPACIEEVKSKRADACIVDGAGATEFLKNNEGLKLSLMDKVDDDCFAIGFPKESPYYETFNNTLKEMMENGELDDIIASHLSEQFILD
;
A
#
# COMPACT_ATOMS: atom_id res chain seq x y z
N PHE A 1 0.86 -1.93 13.46
CA PHE A 1 1.18 -1.51 12.09
C PHE A 1 -0.10 -1.46 11.27
N TYR A 2 -0.36 -0.30 10.65
CA TYR A 2 -1.51 -0.10 9.77
C TYR A 2 -1.07 -0.14 8.31
N PRO A 3 -1.56 -1.07 7.50
CA PRO A 3 -1.42 -0.97 6.05
C PRO A 3 -2.17 0.28 5.56
N ARG A 4 -1.50 1.08 4.75
CA ARG A 4 -2.09 2.26 4.11
C ARG A 4 -1.80 2.19 2.63
N ASN A 5 -2.79 2.45 1.83
CA ASN A 5 -2.60 2.60 0.39
C ASN A 5 -1.98 3.98 0.09
N ALA A 6 -1.27 4.08 -1.01
CA ALA A 6 -0.73 5.33 -1.49
C ALA A 6 -1.19 5.62 -2.92
N ILE A 7 -1.46 6.88 -3.18
CA ILE A 7 -1.58 7.44 -4.52
C ILE A 7 -0.18 7.94 -4.89
N VAL A 8 0.46 7.36 -5.90
CA VAL A 8 1.74 7.81 -6.43
C VAL A 8 1.50 8.57 -7.73
N TYR A 9 2.14 9.72 -7.88
CA TYR A 9 1.98 10.63 -9.02
C TYR A 9 3.27 11.42 -9.30
N ARG A 10 3.33 12.11 -10.45
CA ARG A 10 4.48 12.93 -10.80
C ARG A 10 4.58 14.18 -9.92
N ALA A 11 5.79 14.64 -9.65
CA ALA A 11 6.05 15.77 -8.76
C ALA A 11 5.41 17.09 -9.20
N GLU A 12 5.15 17.26 -10.50
CA GLU A 12 4.43 18.40 -11.07
C GLU A 12 2.91 18.35 -10.86
N ASP A 13 2.37 17.18 -10.57
CA ASP A 13 0.94 16.98 -10.30
C ASP A 13 0.64 17.11 -8.79
N ASN A 14 -0.64 17.14 -8.43
CA ASN A 14 -1.09 17.17 -7.05
C ASN A 14 -2.40 16.38 -6.89
N TYR A 15 -2.30 15.18 -6.33
CA TYR A 15 -3.44 14.31 -6.04
C TYR A 15 -3.43 13.92 -4.55
N PRO A 16 -3.95 14.80 -3.67
CA PRO A 16 -3.94 14.57 -2.22
C PRO A 16 -4.89 13.45 -1.76
N ASP A 17 -5.91 13.14 -2.55
CA ASP A 17 -6.98 12.19 -2.23
C ASP A 17 -7.58 11.56 -3.49
N LEU A 18 -8.50 10.60 -3.31
CA LEU A 18 -9.21 9.94 -4.41
C LEU A 18 -10.12 10.88 -5.21
N ASP A 19 -10.70 11.88 -4.56
CA ASP A 19 -11.57 12.84 -5.24
C ASP A 19 -10.83 13.65 -6.30
N SER A 20 -9.55 13.93 -6.06
CA SER A 20 -8.67 14.63 -7.00
C SER A 20 -8.34 13.80 -8.26
N LEU A 21 -8.63 12.51 -8.24
CA LEU A 21 -8.41 11.59 -9.37
C LEU A 21 -9.64 11.41 -10.28
N LYS A 22 -10.74 12.13 -10.03
CA LYS A 22 -11.95 12.07 -10.89
C LYS A 22 -11.62 12.39 -12.33
N GLY A 23 -12.04 11.51 -13.24
CA GLY A 23 -11.78 11.64 -14.68
C GLY A 23 -10.31 11.41 -15.09
N LYS A 24 -9.45 10.95 -14.21
CA LYS A 24 -8.04 10.65 -14.47
C LYS A 24 -7.83 9.19 -14.84
N LYS A 25 -6.65 8.88 -15.39
CA LYS A 25 -6.23 7.53 -15.66
C LYS A 25 -5.43 6.99 -14.48
N ILE A 26 -5.94 5.93 -13.86
CA ILE A 26 -5.39 5.34 -12.64
C ILE A 26 -4.89 3.93 -12.93
N ALA A 27 -3.60 3.69 -12.71
CA ALA A 27 -3.03 2.36 -12.69
C ALA A 27 -3.18 1.74 -11.29
N TYR A 28 -3.34 0.43 -11.22
CA TYR A 28 -3.37 -0.31 -9.95
C TYR A 28 -2.69 -1.67 -10.10
N VAL A 29 -2.25 -2.25 -8.99
CA VAL A 29 -1.68 -3.60 -9.03
C VAL A 29 -2.80 -4.63 -9.19
N PHE A 30 -2.76 -5.36 -10.30
CA PHE A 30 -3.76 -6.36 -10.64
C PHE A 30 -3.85 -7.47 -9.59
N GLY A 31 -5.08 -7.87 -9.25
CA GLY A 31 -5.35 -8.93 -8.28
C GLY A 31 -5.25 -8.52 -6.81
N THR A 32 -5.25 -7.22 -6.54
CA THR A 32 -5.24 -6.65 -5.19
C THR A 32 -6.53 -5.87 -4.90
N ASN A 33 -6.74 -5.48 -3.64
CA ASN A 33 -7.83 -4.59 -3.23
C ASN A 33 -7.71 -3.19 -3.85
N TYR A 34 -6.54 -2.79 -4.36
CA TYR A 34 -6.33 -1.50 -5.04
C TYR A 34 -7.19 -1.35 -6.28
N GLN A 35 -7.61 -2.44 -6.91
CA GLN A 35 -8.57 -2.43 -8.02
C GLN A 35 -9.87 -1.78 -7.59
N GLN A 36 -10.47 -2.25 -6.50
CA GLN A 36 -11.75 -1.72 -6.00
C GLN A 36 -11.64 -0.24 -5.64
N VAL A 37 -10.50 0.15 -5.07
CA VAL A 37 -10.21 1.56 -4.74
C VAL A 37 -10.14 2.41 -6.00
N ALA A 38 -9.39 1.98 -7.03
CA ALA A 38 -9.28 2.72 -8.30
C ALA A 38 -10.62 2.82 -9.03
N GLU A 39 -11.38 1.71 -9.09
CA GLU A 39 -12.69 1.64 -9.75
C GLU A 39 -13.78 2.44 -9.02
N SER A 40 -13.60 2.75 -7.74
CA SER A 40 -14.53 3.60 -6.98
C SER A 40 -14.46 5.09 -7.36
N VAL A 41 -13.40 5.51 -8.06
CA VAL A 41 -13.22 6.91 -8.46
C VAL A 41 -14.11 7.25 -9.65
N GLU A 42 -14.99 8.22 -9.48
CA GLU A 42 -15.96 8.64 -10.49
C GLU A 42 -15.29 9.09 -11.80
N GLY A 43 -15.68 8.47 -12.91
CA GLY A 43 -15.21 8.82 -14.24
C GLY A 43 -13.73 8.48 -14.53
N ALA A 44 -13.03 7.79 -13.63
CA ALA A 44 -11.66 7.37 -13.87
C ALA A 44 -11.56 6.26 -14.92
N GLU A 45 -10.53 6.33 -15.74
CA GLU A 45 -10.08 5.22 -16.58
C GLU A 45 -9.09 4.38 -15.77
N THR A 46 -9.36 3.10 -15.55
CA THR A 46 -8.51 2.25 -14.70
C THR A 46 -7.79 1.18 -15.49
N VAL A 47 -6.55 0.85 -15.10
CA VAL A 47 -5.74 -0.19 -15.73
C VAL A 47 -4.99 -1.03 -14.70
N GLY A 48 -5.17 -2.35 -14.77
CA GLY A 48 -4.48 -3.32 -13.91
C GLY A 48 -3.09 -3.68 -14.45
N ILE A 49 -2.06 -3.53 -13.63
CA ILE A 49 -0.65 -3.75 -13.98
C ILE A 49 -0.06 -4.82 -13.05
N GLN A 50 0.87 -5.60 -13.56
CA GLN A 50 1.57 -6.64 -12.80
C GLN A 50 2.68 -6.04 -11.91
N GLY A 51 2.41 -5.91 -10.62
CA GLY A 51 3.37 -5.48 -9.60
C GLY A 51 3.57 -3.97 -9.49
N SER A 52 3.91 -3.52 -8.28
CA SER A 52 4.04 -2.10 -7.92
C SER A 52 5.11 -1.35 -8.73
N PRO A 53 6.31 -1.89 -9.00
CA PRO A 53 7.30 -1.17 -9.80
C PRO A 53 6.82 -0.83 -11.21
N ALA A 54 6.16 -1.79 -11.88
CA ALA A 54 5.61 -1.56 -13.22
C ALA A 54 4.43 -0.57 -13.19
N CYS A 55 3.62 -0.63 -12.14
CA CYS A 55 2.52 0.32 -11.91
C CYS A 55 3.04 1.76 -11.77
N ILE A 56 4.12 1.96 -11.02
CA ILE A 56 4.77 3.27 -10.88
C ILE A 56 5.40 3.73 -12.20
N GLU A 57 5.93 2.81 -13.00
CA GLU A 57 6.50 3.14 -14.32
C GLU A 57 5.44 3.65 -15.31
N GLU A 58 4.17 3.22 -15.20
CA GLU A 58 3.05 3.79 -15.97
C GLU A 58 2.89 5.29 -15.68
N VAL A 59 3.06 5.69 -14.42
CA VAL A 59 3.00 7.11 -14.02
C VAL A 59 4.20 7.90 -14.53
N LYS A 60 5.42 7.39 -14.38
CA LYS A 60 6.66 8.03 -14.86
C LYS A 60 6.63 8.26 -16.37
N SER A 61 6.15 7.29 -17.12
CA SER A 61 6.06 7.35 -18.58
C SER A 61 4.83 8.11 -19.10
N LYS A 62 4.03 8.69 -18.20
CA LYS A 62 2.80 9.46 -18.53
C LYS A 62 1.71 8.62 -19.22
N ARG A 63 1.75 7.29 -19.07
CA ARG A 63 0.68 6.39 -19.54
C ARG A 63 -0.48 6.31 -18.55
N ALA A 64 -0.23 6.66 -17.27
CA ALA A 64 -1.26 6.93 -16.27
C ALA A 64 -0.99 8.27 -15.57
N ASP A 65 -2.02 8.85 -14.99
CA ASP A 65 -1.90 10.09 -14.19
C ASP A 65 -1.40 9.78 -12.79
N ALA A 66 -1.92 8.70 -12.20
CA ALA A 66 -1.54 8.21 -10.89
C ALA A 66 -1.57 6.68 -10.83
N CYS A 67 -1.00 6.12 -9.79
CA CYS A 67 -1.20 4.71 -9.47
C CYS A 67 -1.50 4.50 -7.97
N ILE A 68 -2.27 3.44 -7.68
CA ILE A 68 -2.62 3.03 -6.31
C ILE A 68 -1.83 1.77 -5.99
N VAL A 69 -1.02 1.85 -4.93
CA VAL A 69 -0.08 0.81 -4.50
C VAL A 69 0.01 0.76 -2.97
N ASP A 70 0.73 -0.23 -2.43
CA ASP A 70 1.07 -0.26 -1.01
C ASP A 70 1.89 0.97 -0.60
N GLY A 71 1.48 1.62 0.49
CA GLY A 71 2.10 2.87 0.94
C GLY A 71 3.49 2.69 1.52
N ALA A 72 3.75 1.60 2.25
CA ALA A 72 5.06 1.34 2.84
C ALA A 72 6.10 1.07 1.73
N GLY A 73 5.79 0.18 0.80
CA GLY A 73 6.64 -0.11 -0.35
C GLY A 73 6.85 1.11 -1.26
N ALA A 74 5.79 1.88 -1.51
CA ALA A 74 5.91 3.12 -2.29
C ALA A 74 6.81 4.15 -1.61
N THR A 75 6.69 4.33 -0.30
CA THR A 75 7.54 5.26 0.46
C THR A 75 9.02 4.90 0.32
N GLU A 76 9.38 3.63 0.45
CA GLU A 76 10.74 3.15 0.25
C GLU A 76 11.22 3.32 -1.21
N PHE A 77 10.35 2.99 -2.16
CA PHE A 77 10.68 3.13 -3.58
C PHE A 77 10.97 4.59 -3.97
N LEU A 78 10.20 5.52 -3.45
CA LEU A 78 10.35 6.94 -3.77
C LEU A 78 11.63 7.58 -3.19
N LYS A 79 12.23 7.02 -2.14
CA LYS A 79 13.52 7.50 -1.61
C LYS A 79 14.62 7.54 -2.66
N ASN A 80 14.57 6.64 -3.64
CA ASN A 80 15.56 6.50 -4.70
C ASN A 80 15.03 6.87 -6.09
N ASN A 81 13.84 7.49 -6.17
CA ASN A 81 13.20 7.85 -7.44
C ASN A 81 12.70 9.29 -7.41
N GLU A 82 13.56 10.20 -7.87
CA GLU A 82 13.21 11.61 -8.03
C GLU A 82 12.09 11.81 -9.07
N GLY A 83 11.34 12.90 -8.92
CA GLY A 83 10.28 13.28 -9.86
C GLY A 83 8.92 12.64 -9.57
N LEU A 84 8.78 11.88 -8.50
CA LEU A 84 7.52 11.33 -8.00
C LEU A 84 7.19 11.86 -6.61
N LYS A 85 5.90 11.87 -6.30
CA LYS A 85 5.34 12.12 -4.97
C LYS A 85 4.31 11.05 -4.63
N LEU A 86 3.97 10.95 -3.37
CA LEU A 86 2.87 10.13 -2.91
C LEU A 86 1.98 10.89 -1.92
N SER A 87 0.71 10.52 -1.91
CA SER A 87 -0.25 10.85 -0.87
C SER A 87 -0.70 9.56 -0.22
N LEU A 88 -0.50 9.44 1.10
CA LEU A 88 -1.00 8.30 1.85
C LEU A 88 -2.51 8.44 2.06
N MET A 89 -3.23 7.39 1.73
CA MET A 89 -4.66 7.32 2.01
C MET A 89 -4.89 7.08 3.51
N ASP A 90 -6.08 7.40 4.00
CA ASP A 90 -6.44 7.09 5.37
C ASP A 90 -6.39 5.57 5.62
N LYS A 91 -6.05 5.22 6.86
CA LYS A 91 -6.08 3.82 7.29
C LYS A 91 -7.52 3.30 7.27
N VAL A 92 -7.65 2.03 6.95
CA VAL A 92 -8.92 1.30 7.10
C VAL A 92 -8.83 0.51 8.40
N ASP A 93 -9.75 0.76 9.32
CA ASP A 93 -9.67 0.25 10.71
C ASP A 93 -9.61 -1.28 10.81
N ASP A 94 -10.20 -2.00 9.86
CA ASP A 94 -10.22 -3.47 9.84
C ASP A 94 -9.17 -4.08 8.87
N ASP A 95 -8.30 -3.28 8.28
CA ASP A 95 -7.30 -3.78 7.35
C ASP A 95 -6.05 -4.24 8.12
N CYS A 96 -5.61 -5.47 7.86
CA CYS A 96 -4.46 -6.07 8.52
C CYS A 96 -3.75 -7.08 7.63
N PHE A 97 -2.49 -7.34 7.94
CA PHE A 97 -1.78 -8.47 7.36
C PHE A 97 -2.09 -9.75 8.13
N ALA A 98 -2.18 -10.85 7.42
CA ALA A 98 -2.41 -12.17 8.01
C ALA A 98 -1.46 -13.21 7.42
N ILE A 99 -1.10 -14.19 8.23
CA ILE A 99 -0.31 -15.34 7.81
C ILE A 99 -1.26 -16.50 7.51
N GLY A 100 -1.30 -16.93 6.24
CA GLY A 100 -2.09 -18.07 5.82
C GLY A 100 -1.36 -19.39 6.02
N PHE A 101 -2.07 -20.38 6.57
CA PHE A 101 -1.58 -21.76 6.72
C PHE A 101 -2.47 -22.73 5.95
N PRO A 102 -1.92 -23.85 5.44
CA PRO A 102 -2.74 -24.96 5.00
C PRO A 102 -3.65 -25.44 6.12
N LYS A 103 -4.84 -25.97 5.75
CA LYS A 103 -5.72 -26.58 6.76
C LYS A 103 -4.95 -27.68 7.51
N GLU A 104 -5.17 -27.75 8.82
CA GLU A 104 -4.52 -28.72 9.71
C GLU A 104 -2.98 -28.60 9.79
N SER A 105 -2.42 -27.44 9.47
CA SER A 105 -0.97 -27.20 9.59
C SER A 105 -0.52 -27.39 11.05
N PRO A 106 0.50 -28.22 11.32
CA PRO A 106 1.02 -28.43 12.68
C PRO A 106 1.71 -27.16 13.23
N TYR A 107 1.97 -26.17 12.41
CA TYR A 107 2.67 -24.94 12.78
C TYR A 107 1.72 -23.81 13.22
N TYR A 108 0.42 -23.90 12.92
CA TYR A 108 -0.54 -22.82 13.19
C TYR A 108 -0.54 -22.35 14.64
N GLU A 109 -0.67 -23.31 15.58
CA GLU A 109 -0.73 -22.98 17.01
C GLU A 109 0.57 -22.33 17.51
N THR A 110 1.71 -22.88 17.10
CA THR A 110 3.02 -22.35 17.50
C THR A 110 3.21 -20.93 17.02
N PHE A 111 2.96 -20.67 15.73
CA PHE A 111 3.07 -19.32 15.17
C PHE A 111 2.10 -18.34 15.82
N ASN A 112 0.85 -18.74 16.00
CA ASN A 112 -0.16 -17.87 16.58
C ASN A 112 0.15 -17.51 18.04
N ASN A 113 0.65 -18.46 18.83
CA ASN A 113 1.04 -18.21 20.21
C ASN A 113 2.29 -17.33 20.31
N THR A 114 3.32 -17.61 19.50
CA THR A 114 4.52 -16.78 19.43
C THR A 114 4.19 -15.35 19.01
N LEU A 115 3.34 -15.19 17.98
CA LEU A 115 2.94 -13.85 17.53
C LEU A 115 2.20 -13.07 18.63
N LYS A 116 1.32 -13.74 19.38
CA LYS A 116 0.65 -13.12 20.55
C LYS A 116 1.63 -12.68 21.62
N GLU A 117 2.60 -13.53 21.95
CA GLU A 117 3.64 -13.22 22.93
C GLU A 117 4.47 -12.01 22.48
N MET A 118 4.86 -11.95 21.21
CA MET A 118 5.59 -10.81 20.62
C MET A 118 4.78 -9.51 20.63
N MET A 119 3.46 -9.60 20.47
CA MET A 119 2.57 -8.44 20.58
C MET A 119 2.45 -7.96 22.04
N GLU A 120 2.36 -8.89 23.00
CA GLU A 120 2.19 -8.57 24.42
C GLU A 120 3.47 -8.02 25.07
N ASN A 121 4.64 -8.46 24.63
CA ASN A 121 5.94 -8.05 25.19
C ASN A 121 6.60 -6.88 24.44
N GLY A 122 5.99 -6.38 23.34
CA GLY A 122 6.49 -5.26 22.54
C GLY A 122 7.55 -5.62 21.49
N GLU A 123 7.98 -6.88 21.38
CA GLU A 123 8.99 -7.32 20.42
C GLU A 123 8.54 -7.11 18.97
N LEU A 124 7.26 -7.31 18.69
CA LEU A 124 6.71 -7.06 17.36
C LEU A 124 6.76 -5.57 16.99
N ASP A 125 6.47 -4.70 17.95
CA ASP A 125 6.51 -3.25 17.74
C ASP A 125 7.94 -2.76 17.49
N ASP A 126 8.92 -3.31 18.20
CA ASP A 126 10.34 -3.01 17.97
C ASP A 126 10.81 -3.45 16.57
N ILE A 127 10.38 -4.62 16.11
CA ILE A 127 10.67 -5.10 14.76
C ILE A 127 10.04 -4.18 13.72
N ILE A 128 8.77 -3.83 13.88
CA ILE A 128 8.06 -2.92 12.98
C ILE A 128 8.77 -1.56 12.93
N ALA A 129 9.09 -0.98 14.08
CA ALA A 129 9.77 0.32 14.17
C ALA A 129 11.16 0.31 13.51
N SER A 130 11.85 -0.83 13.51
CA SER A 130 13.16 -0.96 12.85
C SER A 130 13.11 -1.01 11.33
N HIS A 131 11.94 -1.31 10.75
CA HIS A 131 11.77 -1.54 9.30
C HIS A 131 10.84 -0.53 8.61
N LEU A 132 9.94 0.12 9.34
CA LEU A 132 8.94 1.03 8.79
C LEU A 132 9.12 2.45 9.32
N SER A 133 8.72 3.44 8.50
CA SER A 133 8.64 4.83 8.94
C SER A 133 7.52 5.01 9.97
N GLU A 134 7.67 5.99 10.89
CA GLU A 134 6.72 6.30 11.97
C GLU A 134 5.26 6.42 11.52
N GLN A 135 5.02 6.89 10.30
CA GLN A 135 3.66 7.04 9.74
C GLN A 135 2.88 5.74 9.55
N PHE A 136 3.53 4.58 9.70
CA PHE A 136 2.91 3.25 9.63
C PHE A 136 2.88 2.53 10.98
N ILE A 137 3.44 3.14 12.04
CA ILE A 137 3.48 2.57 13.39
C ILE A 137 2.20 2.95 14.12
N LEU A 138 1.72 2.04 14.97
CA LEU A 138 0.59 2.29 15.87
C LEU A 138 1.03 3.23 17.00
N ASP A 139 0.20 4.20 17.32
CA ASP A 139 0.29 4.98 18.57
C ASP A 139 -0.16 4.15 19.76
#